data_f8f32fa3a78fe10e6d9a2c01e3e145b1
#
_entry.id   f8f32fa3a78fe10e6d9a2c01e3e145b1
#
_cell.length_a   1.000
_cell.length_b   1.000
_cell.length_c   1.000
_cell.angle_alpha   90.00
_cell.angle_beta   90.00
_cell.angle_gamma   90.00
#
_symmetry.space_group_name_H-M   'P 1'
#
loop_
_entity.id
_entity.type
_entity.pdbx_description
1 polymer ?
#
loop_
_entity_poly.entity_id
_entity_poly.type
_entity_poly.pdbx_seq_one_letter_code
_entity_poly.pdbx_strand_id
1 'polypeptide(L)'
;MNDLDSLVNAARAAFAVAREPAALENEKARFLGKSGSVTESLKELARLAPEDRKTRGAAINAAKQAIEGLLEARRGELAEAELNARLAQESIDVTLPGRRTGGGGIHPVLRTWIRVEQIFGSIGFDVADGPEIETDWYNFTALNNPENHPARSMQDTFYVDLNDAQGRPMMLRTHTSPMQVRYARMHAPPIKVIAAGRTYRVDSDATHSPMFHQVEGLWIDEDISFADLKGVYTDFLRCFFETDGLEVRFRPSFFPFTEPSAEIDMMFTAGPNKGKWLEISGAGQVHPTVVRNFGLDPERYIGFAFGSGLERLTMIRHGVDDLRLFFEGDLRFLQQFN
;
A
#
# COMPACT_ATOMS: atom_id res chain seq x y z
N MET A 1 56.64 42.48 12.80
CA MET A 1 55.40 41.77 12.52
C MET A 1 55.61 41.01 11.24
N ASN A 2 55.43 39.69 11.29
CA ASN A 2 55.69 38.89 10.12
C ASN A 2 54.62 39.21 9.04
N ASP A 3 55.03 39.30 7.79
CA ASP A 3 54.16 39.52 6.63
C ASP A 3 52.93 38.55 6.59
N LEU A 4 53.14 37.31 7.06
CA LEU A 4 52.10 36.28 7.18
C LEU A 4 51.11 36.54 8.29
N ASP A 5 51.53 37.14 9.41
CA ASP A 5 50.60 37.54 10.50
C ASP A 5 49.69 38.66 10.04
N SER A 6 50.23 39.59 9.24
CA SER A 6 49.45 40.67 8.62
C SER A 6 48.40 40.10 7.65
N LEU A 7 48.76 39.05 6.89
CA LEU A 7 47.87 38.37 5.96
C LEU A 7 46.70 37.65 6.68
N VAL A 8 47.01 36.96 7.79
CA VAL A 8 45.97 36.29 8.61
C VAL A 8 45.03 37.33 9.22
N ASN A 9 45.56 38.46 9.71
CA ASN A 9 44.74 39.52 10.28
C ASN A 9 43.86 40.22 9.22
N ALA A 10 44.38 40.41 8.01
CA ALA A 10 43.63 40.95 6.89
C ALA A 10 42.49 40.00 6.47
N ALA A 11 42.76 38.68 6.43
CA ALA A 11 41.73 37.69 6.15
C ALA A 11 40.65 37.67 7.24
N ARG A 12 41.05 37.74 8.51
CA ARG A 12 40.13 37.83 9.67
C ARG A 12 39.17 39.03 9.53
N ALA A 13 39.74 40.20 9.22
CA ALA A 13 38.94 41.42 9.07
C ALA A 13 37.97 41.33 7.87
N ALA A 14 38.43 40.79 6.72
CA ALA A 14 37.63 40.65 5.54
C ALA A 14 36.48 39.65 5.75
N PHE A 15 36.73 38.50 6.38
CA PHE A 15 35.67 37.52 6.68
C PHE A 15 34.68 38.04 7.70
N ALA A 16 35.09 38.79 8.70
CA ALA A 16 34.21 39.36 9.69
C ALA A 16 33.19 40.36 9.10
N VAL A 17 33.53 41.06 8.03
CA VAL A 17 32.63 42.01 7.37
C VAL A 17 31.67 41.33 6.40
N ALA A 18 31.99 40.15 5.90
CA ALA A 18 31.13 39.40 4.99
C ALA A 18 29.83 39.00 5.70
N ARG A 19 28.67 39.50 5.25
CA ARG A 19 27.35 39.25 5.84
C ARG A 19 26.54 38.18 5.09
N GLU A 20 27.00 37.81 3.91
CA GLU A 20 26.33 36.82 3.05
C GLU A 20 27.32 35.74 2.63
N PRO A 21 26.88 34.48 2.42
CA PRO A 21 27.73 33.40 1.97
C PRO A 21 28.49 33.72 0.68
N ALA A 22 27.85 34.38 -0.29
CA ALA A 22 28.47 34.78 -1.54
C ALA A 22 29.60 35.78 -1.35
N ALA A 23 29.43 36.74 -0.46
CA ALA A 23 30.48 37.72 -0.11
C ALA A 23 31.67 37.00 0.56
N LEU A 24 31.43 36.04 1.43
CA LEU A 24 32.46 35.26 2.10
C LEU A 24 33.27 34.39 1.09
N GLU A 25 32.61 33.80 0.10
CA GLU A 25 33.30 33.03 -0.95
C GLU A 25 34.15 33.93 -1.87
N ASN A 26 33.73 35.16 -2.13
CA ASN A 26 34.55 36.14 -2.84
C ASN A 26 35.84 36.51 -2.06
N GLU A 27 35.71 36.77 -0.75
CA GLU A 27 36.88 37.03 0.08
C GLU A 27 37.78 35.81 0.23
N LYS A 28 37.23 34.59 0.34
CA LYS A 28 38.01 33.35 0.28
C LYS A 28 38.86 33.29 -1.00
N ALA A 29 38.27 33.61 -2.16
CA ALA A 29 39.01 33.58 -3.43
C ALA A 29 40.19 34.56 -3.44
N ARG A 30 40.06 35.71 -2.77
CA ARG A 30 41.11 36.71 -2.62
C ARG A 30 42.33 36.22 -1.82
N PHE A 31 42.11 35.40 -0.81
CA PHE A 31 43.16 34.86 0.06
C PHE A 31 43.65 33.47 -0.36
N LEU A 32 42.73 32.55 -0.67
CA LEU A 32 42.98 31.13 -0.87
C LEU A 32 42.79 30.68 -2.33
N GLY A 33 42.36 31.58 -3.23
CA GLY A 33 42.13 31.28 -4.64
C GLY A 33 43.43 30.99 -5.42
N LYS A 34 43.28 30.62 -6.72
CA LYS A 34 44.45 30.33 -7.60
C LYS A 34 45.43 31.51 -7.75
N SER A 35 44.94 32.73 -7.63
CA SER A 35 45.71 34.01 -7.62
C SER A 35 45.63 34.70 -6.26
N GLY A 36 45.26 34.00 -5.22
CA GLY A 36 45.11 34.56 -3.88
C GLY A 36 46.47 34.74 -3.18
N SER A 37 46.47 35.62 -2.17
CA SER A 37 47.74 36.06 -1.50
C SER A 37 48.54 34.90 -0.89
N VAL A 38 47.89 33.85 -0.38
CA VAL A 38 48.57 32.65 0.11
C VAL A 38 49.20 31.87 -1.02
N THR A 39 48.55 31.78 -2.17
CA THR A 39 49.08 31.10 -3.36
C THR A 39 50.26 31.85 -3.97
N GLU A 40 50.23 33.18 -3.95
CA GLU A 40 51.34 34.01 -4.37
C GLU A 40 52.54 33.81 -3.44
N SER A 41 52.36 33.83 -2.13
CA SER A 41 53.42 33.54 -1.15
C SER A 41 54.04 32.15 -1.36
N LEU A 42 53.23 31.14 -1.74
CA LEU A 42 53.72 29.80 -2.08
C LEU A 42 54.55 29.79 -3.38
N LYS A 43 54.19 30.60 -4.40
CA LYS A 43 54.99 30.73 -5.64
C LYS A 43 56.34 31.40 -5.39
N GLU A 44 56.40 32.36 -4.45
CA GLU A 44 57.68 33.04 -4.06
C GLU A 44 58.64 32.10 -3.38
N LEU A 45 58.14 31.02 -2.70
CA LEU A 45 59.04 29.99 -2.13
C LEU A 45 60.02 29.40 -3.15
N ALA A 46 59.64 29.29 -4.42
CA ALA A 46 60.46 28.73 -5.46
C ALA A 46 61.76 29.57 -5.71
N ARG A 47 61.75 30.83 -5.29
CA ARG A 47 62.84 31.76 -5.46
C ARG A 47 63.82 31.82 -4.29
N LEU A 48 63.53 31.15 -3.16
CA LEU A 48 64.34 31.15 -1.94
C LEU A 48 65.37 30.03 -1.93
N ALA A 49 66.42 30.21 -1.12
CA ALA A 49 67.47 29.20 -0.89
C ALA A 49 66.84 27.93 -0.20
N PRO A 50 67.42 26.72 -0.43
CA PRO A 50 66.85 25.47 0.03
C PRO A 50 66.54 25.40 1.55
N GLU A 51 67.40 26.02 2.37
CA GLU A 51 67.26 26.04 3.84
C GLU A 51 66.09 26.91 4.28
N ASP A 52 65.90 28.07 3.66
CA ASP A 52 64.82 29.00 3.99
C ASP A 52 63.48 28.52 3.48
N ARG A 53 63.44 27.69 2.42
CA ARG A 53 62.17 27.13 1.86
C ARG A 53 61.42 26.31 2.87
N LYS A 54 62.10 25.47 3.65
CA LYS A 54 61.47 24.58 4.64
C LYS A 54 60.78 25.39 5.74
N THR A 55 61.48 26.34 6.31
CA THR A 55 60.98 27.19 7.40
C THR A 55 59.84 28.11 6.91
N ARG A 56 60.06 28.79 5.77
CA ARG A 56 59.05 29.69 5.20
C ARG A 56 57.83 28.93 4.70
N GLY A 57 57.98 27.72 4.13
CA GLY A 57 56.91 26.85 3.70
C GLY A 57 56.03 26.37 4.86
N ALA A 58 56.66 26.01 5.99
CA ALA A 58 55.92 25.66 7.22
C ALA A 58 55.09 26.85 7.74
N ALA A 59 55.66 28.04 7.74
CA ALA A 59 55.00 29.27 8.17
C ALA A 59 53.81 29.64 7.25
N ILE A 60 53.96 29.49 5.91
CA ILE A 60 52.88 29.75 4.97
C ILE A 60 51.76 28.72 5.14
N ASN A 61 52.05 27.43 5.39
CA ASN A 61 51.05 26.41 5.64
C ASN A 61 50.32 26.68 6.96
N ALA A 62 51.01 27.13 8.00
CA ALA A 62 50.35 27.53 9.27
C ALA A 62 49.38 28.71 9.05
N ALA A 63 49.81 29.74 8.31
CA ALA A 63 48.98 30.88 7.95
C ALA A 63 47.74 30.45 7.12
N LYS A 64 47.95 29.55 6.13
CA LYS A 64 46.86 28.96 5.35
C LYS A 64 45.83 28.25 6.23
N GLN A 65 46.26 27.36 7.13
CA GLN A 65 45.38 26.66 8.06
C GLN A 65 44.63 27.62 9.00
N ALA A 66 45.32 28.67 9.46
CA ALA A 66 44.68 29.71 10.27
C ALA A 66 43.58 30.46 9.47
N ILE A 67 43.81 30.78 8.21
CA ILE A 67 42.82 31.43 7.33
C ILE A 67 41.68 30.49 7.02
N GLU A 68 41.96 29.22 6.75
CA GLU A 68 40.91 28.18 6.55
C GLU A 68 40.05 28.00 7.79
N GLY A 69 40.63 27.98 8.99
CA GLY A 69 39.90 27.94 10.25
C GLY A 69 38.98 29.15 10.46
N LEU A 70 39.50 30.38 10.14
CA LEU A 70 38.69 31.60 10.20
C LEU A 70 37.51 31.57 9.22
N LEU A 71 37.73 31.02 8.03
CA LEU A 71 36.71 30.87 7.00
C LEU A 71 35.57 29.93 7.48
N GLU A 72 35.95 28.75 7.98
CA GLU A 72 34.97 27.76 8.45
C GLU A 72 34.19 28.28 9.68
N ALA A 73 34.85 28.96 10.61
CA ALA A 73 34.15 29.59 11.73
C ALA A 73 33.09 30.61 11.22
N ARG A 74 33.46 31.47 10.25
CA ARG A 74 32.54 32.45 9.70
C ARG A 74 31.42 31.85 8.91
N ARG A 75 31.66 30.74 8.17
CA ARG A 75 30.60 29.96 7.49
C ARG A 75 29.59 29.43 8.49
N GLY A 76 30.08 28.84 9.60
CA GLY A 76 29.20 28.36 10.67
C GLY A 76 28.33 29.47 11.25
N GLU A 77 28.90 30.64 11.56
CA GLU A 77 28.17 31.81 12.07
C GLU A 77 27.06 32.27 11.09
N LEU A 78 27.40 32.39 9.79
CA LEU A 78 26.41 32.81 8.79
C LEU A 78 25.30 31.77 8.60
N ALA A 79 25.65 30.48 8.58
CA ALA A 79 24.66 29.41 8.47
C ALA A 79 23.73 29.35 9.70
N GLU A 80 24.29 29.55 10.90
CA GLU A 80 23.50 29.60 12.12
C GLU A 80 22.58 30.84 12.16
N ALA A 81 23.08 32.00 11.72
CA ALA A 81 22.28 33.21 11.61
C ALA A 81 21.12 33.06 10.61
N GLU A 82 21.38 32.45 9.45
CA GLU A 82 20.37 32.15 8.45
C GLU A 82 19.32 31.16 8.98
N LEU A 83 19.78 30.09 9.64
CA LEU A 83 18.88 29.12 10.27
C LEU A 83 17.99 29.79 11.34
N ASN A 84 18.58 30.57 12.22
CA ASN A 84 17.85 31.26 13.28
C ASN A 84 16.83 32.28 12.72
N ALA A 85 17.20 33.01 11.65
CA ALA A 85 16.27 33.91 10.98
C ALA A 85 15.09 33.16 10.35
N ARG A 86 15.35 32.01 9.71
CA ARG A 86 14.30 31.14 9.17
C ARG A 86 13.40 30.58 10.28
N LEU A 87 13.99 30.03 11.35
CA LEU A 87 13.24 29.51 12.50
C LEU A 87 12.37 30.56 13.16
N ALA A 88 12.86 31.81 13.23
CA ALA A 88 12.05 32.92 13.79
C ALA A 88 10.85 33.26 12.88
N GLN A 89 11.02 33.16 11.55
CA GLN A 89 9.91 33.39 10.60
C GLN A 89 8.93 32.21 10.57
N GLU A 90 9.41 30.99 10.76
CA GLU A 90 8.61 29.76 10.79
C GLU A 90 8.02 29.45 12.18
N SER A 91 8.24 30.32 13.16
CA SER A 91 7.74 30.06 14.53
C SER A 91 6.20 30.02 14.55
N ILE A 92 5.67 28.96 15.13
CA ILE A 92 4.22 28.78 15.32
C ILE A 92 3.89 29.05 16.78
N ASP A 93 2.85 29.83 17.00
CA ASP A 93 2.31 30.00 18.36
C ASP A 93 1.67 28.70 18.84
N VAL A 94 2.40 27.96 19.68
CA VAL A 94 1.95 26.68 20.24
C VAL A 94 0.86 26.85 21.32
N THR A 95 0.53 28.07 21.72
CA THR A 95 -0.58 28.32 22.66
C THR A 95 -1.93 28.38 21.97
N LEU A 96 -1.93 28.53 20.63
CA LEU A 96 -3.15 28.47 19.86
C LEU A 96 -3.71 27.04 19.86
N PRO A 97 -5.03 26.86 20.00
CA PRO A 97 -5.64 25.53 19.89
C PRO A 97 -5.34 24.95 18.53
N GLY A 98 -4.91 23.67 18.48
CA GLY A 98 -4.71 22.93 17.25
C GLY A 98 -5.98 22.96 16.38
N ARG A 99 -5.81 22.88 15.07
CA ARG A 99 -6.94 22.69 14.17
C ARG A 99 -7.67 21.42 14.59
N ARG A 100 -8.98 21.53 14.81
CA ARG A 100 -9.79 20.34 15.08
C ARG A 100 -9.60 19.40 13.90
N THR A 101 -9.11 18.20 14.17
CA THR A 101 -9.23 17.10 13.22
C THR A 101 -10.72 16.88 13.01
N GLY A 102 -11.19 16.91 11.77
CA GLY A 102 -12.57 16.56 11.45
C GLY A 102 -12.97 15.24 12.10
N GLY A 103 -14.26 15.00 12.29
CA GLY A 103 -14.74 13.72 12.83
C GLY A 103 -14.14 12.55 12.03
N GLY A 104 -13.76 11.48 12.70
CA GLY A 104 -13.31 10.26 12.03
C GLY A 104 -14.47 9.60 11.25
N GLY A 105 -14.15 8.91 10.16
CA GLY A 105 -15.08 8.13 9.36
C GLY A 105 -14.70 6.65 9.35
N ILE A 106 -15.62 5.82 8.86
CA ILE A 106 -15.33 4.41 8.59
C ILE A 106 -14.57 4.32 7.27
N HIS A 107 -13.49 3.53 7.26
CA HIS A 107 -12.70 3.27 6.06
C HIS A 107 -13.60 2.81 4.89
N PRO A 108 -13.43 3.30 3.65
CA PRO A 108 -14.35 3.01 2.54
C PRO A 108 -14.52 1.52 2.24
N VAL A 109 -13.46 0.70 2.36
CA VAL A 109 -13.55 -0.76 2.21
C VAL A 109 -14.38 -1.39 3.33
N LEU A 110 -14.23 -0.94 4.58
CA LEU A 110 -15.06 -1.43 5.69
C LEU A 110 -16.52 -0.99 5.55
N ARG A 111 -16.79 0.20 5.02
CA ARG A 111 -18.14 0.65 4.70
C ARG A 111 -18.78 -0.23 3.62
N THR A 112 -18.01 -0.62 2.60
CA THR A 112 -18.43 -1.59 1.59
C THR A 112 -18.73 -2.94 2.22
N TRP A 113 -17.86 -3.44 3.10
CA TRP A 113 -18.06 -4.71 3.82
C TRP A 113 -19.39 -4.71 4.61
N ILE A 114 -19.58 -3.71 5.47
CA ILE A 114 -20.81 -3.56 6.27
C ILE A 114 -22.04 -3.54 5.37
N ARG A 115 -21.99 -2.81 4.24
CA ARG A 115 -23.10 -2.72 3.31
C ARG A 115 -23.41 -4.06 2.65
N VAL A 116 -22.39 -4.81 2.25
CA VAL A 116 -22.55 -6.15 1.67
C VAL A 116 -23.23 -7.10 2.67
N GLU A 117 -22.77 -7.11 3.92
CA GLU A 117 -23.40 -7.91 4.99
C GLU A 117 -24.86 -7.52 5.23
N GLN A 118 -25.17 -6.23 5.24
CA GLN A 118 -26.53 -5.75 5.39
C GLN A 118 -27.44 -6.20 4.26
N ILE A 119 -26.99 -6.15 3.00
CA ILE A 119 -27.78 -6.57 1.85
C ILE A 119 -28.04 -8.07 1.91
N PHE A 120 -27.01 -8.90 2.07
CA PHE A 120 -27.19 -10.36 2.14
C PHE A 120 -27.94 -10.80 3.40
N GLY A 121 -27.69 -10.17 4.54
CA GLY A 121 -28.45 -10.40 5.76
C GLY A 121 -29.95 -10.13 5.60
N SER A 122 -30.33 -9.11 4.81
CA SER A 122 -31.73 -8.77 4.55
C SER A 122 -32.50 -9.84 3.75
N ILE A 123 -31.79 -10.70 3.03
CA ILE A 123 -32.35 -11.83 2.26
C ILE A 123 -32.09 -13.20 2.94
N GLY A 124 -31.67 -13.17 4.20
CA GLY A 124 -31.55 -14.34 5.06
C GLY A 124 -30.25 -15.12 4.96
N PHE A 125 -29.16 -14.47 4.53
CA PHE A 125 -27.84 -15.05 4.65
C PHE A 125 -27.27 -14.81 6.05
N ASP A 126 -26.70 -15.85 6.64
CA ASP A 126 -25.87 -15.73 7.84
C ASP A 126 -24.50 -15.15 7.48
N VAL A 127 -23.84 -14.54 8.47
CA VAL A 127 -22.47 -14.06 8.34
C VAL A 127 -21.55 -14.98 9.11
N ALA A 128 -20.58 -15.56 8.43
CA ALA A 128 -19.58 -16.45 9.02
C ALA A 128 -18.21 -15.80 9.02
N ASP A 129 -17.45 -16.01 10.10
CA ASP A 129 -16.06 -15.61 10.25
C ASP A 129 -15.19 -16.84 10.58
N GLY A 130 -13.87 -16.71 10.40
CA GLY A 130 -12.92 -17.76 10.73
C GLY A 130 -11.46 -17.44 10.46
N PRO A 131 -10.60 -18.44 10.62
CA PRO A 131 -9.16 -18.24 10.64
C PRO A 131 -8.61 -17.73 9.29
N GLU A 132 -7.62 -16.85 9.37
CA GLU A 132 -6.83 -16.41 8.21
C GLU A 132 -5.69 -17.38 7.90
N ILE A 133 -5.19 -18.11 8.91
CA ILE A 133 -4.20 -19.18 8.75
C ILE A 133 -4.95 -20.50 8.60
N GLU A 134 -4.77 -21.16 7.45
CA GLU A 134 -5.52 -22.34 7.08
C GLU A 134 -4.65 -23.53 6.78
N THR A 135 -5.27 -24.70 6.88
CA THR A 135 -4.68 -25.93 6.37
C THR A 135 -4.91 -26.06 4.87
N ASP A 136 -4.03 -26.80 4.21
CA ASP A 136 -4.16 -27.13 2.81
C ASP A 136 -5.52 -27.74 2.45
N TRP A 137 -6.05 -28.59 3.33
CA TRP A 137 -7.32 -29.24 3.07
C TRP A 137 -8.47 -28.27 2.91
N TYR A 138 -8.62 -27.30 3.82
CA TYR A 138 -9.69 -26.31 3.74
C TYR A 138 -9.48 -25.31 2.61
N ASN A 139 -8.22 -24.91 2.35
CA ASN A 139 -7.93 -23.88 1.36
C ASN A 139 -7.99 -24.41 -0.08
N PHE A 140 -7.70 -25.71 -0.30
CA PHE A 140 -7.60 -26.29 -1.62
C PHE A 140 -8.35 -27.62 -1.79
N THR A 141 -7.97 -28.65 -1.06
CA THR A 141 -8.43 -30.02 -1.33
C THR A 141 -9.93 -30.17 -1.19
N ALA A 142 -10.53 -29.58 -0.14
CA ALA A 142 -11.99 -29.63 0.07
C ALA A 142 -12.79 -28.90 -1.03
N LEU A 143 -12.13 -27.97 -1.72
CA LEU A 143 -12.68 -27.18 -2.82
C LEU A 143 -12.39 -27.78 -4.19
N ASN A 144 -12.18 -29.09 -4.26
CA ASN A 144 -11.90 -29.80 -5.52
C ASN A 144 -10.62 -29.33 -6.24
N ASN A 145 -9.66 -28.84 -5.46
CA ASN A 145 -8.35 -28.40 -5.96
C ASN A 145 -7.23 -29.22 -5.30
N PRO A 146 -7.05 -30.50 -5.68
CA PRO A 146 -6.04 -31.38 -5.10
C PRO A 146 -4.61 -30.98 -5.48
N GLU A 147 -3.61 -31.56 -4.82
CA GLU A 147 -2.20 -31.16 -4.90
C GLU A 147 -1.65 -31.07 -6.34
N ASN A 148 -2.09 -31.96 -7.22
CA ASN A 148 -1.62 -32.03 -8.61
C ASN A 148 -2.55 -31.28 -9.59
N HIS A 149 -3.49 -30.45 -9.12
CA HIS A 149 -4.41 -29.74 -9.99
C HIS A 149 -3.74 -28.51 -10.63
N PRO A 150 -3.83 -28.31 -11.96
CA PRO A 150 -3.17 -27.18 -12.64
C PRO A 150 -3.54 -25.81 -12.07
N ALA A 151 -4.78 -25.62 -11.67
CA ALA A 151 -5.24 -24.34 -11.11
C ALA A 151 -4.59 -23.99 -9.75
N ARG A 152 -4.03 -24.98 -9.03
CA ARG A 152 -3.34 -24.75 -7.76
C ARG A 152 -1.97 -24.09 -7.94
N SER A 153 -1.27 -24.37 -9.05
CA SER A 153 0.03 -23.78 -9.36
C SER A 153 -0.07 -22.29 -9.76
N MET A 154 -1.26 -21.78 -10.06
CA MET A 154 -1.50 -20.38 -10.40
C MET A 154 -1.79 -19.48 -9.17
N GLN A 155 -1.84 -20.08 -7.97
CA GLN A 155 -2.10 -19.33 -6.75
C GLN A 155 -0.81 -19.18 -5.96
N ASP A 156 -0.18 -18.05 -6.09
CA ASP A 156 0.96 -17.66 -5.25
C ASP A 156 0.51 -17.55 -3.80
N THR A 157 0.91 -18.52 -2.98
CA THR A 157 0.43 -18.72 -1.61
C THR A 157 1.52 -18.36 -0.61
N PHE A 158 1.20 -17.59 0.41
CA PHE A 158 2.08 -17.36 1.55
C PHE A 158 1.95 -18.51 2.55
N TYR A 159 3.02 -19.27 2.71
CA TYR A 159 3.13 -20.29 3.76
C TYR A 159 3.68 -19.66 5.04
N VAL A 160 3.19 -20.13 6.19
CA VAL A 160 3.64 -19.70 7.51
C VAL A 160 4.49 -20.79 8.17
N ASP A 161 5.34 -20.41 9.11
CA ASP A 161 6.18 -21.35 9.87
C ASP A 161 5.37 -22.08 10.98
N LEU A 162 4.29 -22.70 10.55
CA LEU A 162 3.41 -23.53 11.37
C LEU A 162 3.00 -24.75 10.56
N ASN A 163 2.81 -25.87 11.24
CA ASN A 163 2.33 -27.10 10.63
C ASN A 163 0.98 -27.52 11.22
N ASP A 164 0.17 -28.20 10.40
CA ASP A 164 -1.05 -28.84 10.86
C ASP A 164 -0.75 -30.12 11.67
N ALA A 165 -1.80 -30.78 12.18
CA ALA A 165 -1.67 -32.01 12.97
C ALA A 165 -1.04 -33.18 12.18
N GLN A 166 -0.94 -33.12 10.88
CA GLN A 166 -0.31 -34.08 9.99
C GLN A 166 1.10 -33.68 9.58
N GLY A 167 1.65 -32.58 10.12
CA GLY A 167 2.98 -32.06 9.82
C GLY A 167 3.08 -31.32 8.47
N ARG A 168 1.95 -30.93 7.86
CA ARG A 168 1.93 -30.18 6.59
C ARG A 168 1.95 -28.69 6.86
N PRO A 169 2.65 -27.89 6.01
CA PRO A 169 2.70 -26.45 6.15
C PRO A 169 1.31 -25.82 6.14
N MET A 170 1.08 -24.87 7.03
CA MET A 170 -0.10 -24.01 7.00
C MET A 170 0.17 -22.78 6.15
N MET A 171 -0.89 -22.10 5.74
CA MET A 171 -0.80 -20.95 4.84
C MET A 171 -1.76 -19.84 5.22
N LEU A 172 -1.51 -18.64 4.74
CA LEU A 172 -2.50 -17.57 4.72
C LEU A 172 -3.54 -17.91 3.62
N ARG A 173 -4.83 -17.85 3.95
CA ARG A 173 -5.90 -18.21 3.02
C ARG A 173 -5.88 -17.31 1.78
N THR A 174 -6.00 -17.92 0.59
CA THR A 174 -5.98 -17.23 -0.69
C THR A 174 -7.34 -16.70 -1.15
N HIS A 175 -8.39 -17.12 -0.45
CA HIS A 175 -9.80 -16.73 -0.63
C HIS A 175 -10.57 -17.04 0.67
N THR A 176 -11.83 -16.59 0.75
CA THR A 176 -12.66 -16.84 1.93
C THR A 176 -13.47 -18.15 1.86
N SER A 177 -13.32 -18.93 0.78
CA SER A 177 -14.00 -20.23 0.57
C SER A 177 -13.78 -21.27 1.69
N PRO A 178 -12.64 -21.31 2.42
CA PRO A 178 -12.51 -22.21 3.58
C PRO A 178 -13.64 -22.06 4.59
N MET A 179 -14.21 -20.85 4.72
CA MET A 179 -15.34 -20.60 5.60
C MET A 179 -16.61 -21.29 5.14
N GLN A 180 -16.85 -21.37 3.82
CA GLN A 180 -17.97 -22.11 3.26
C GLN A 180 -17.89 -23.60 3.67
N VAL A 181 -16.69 -24.19 3.54
CA VAL A 181 -16.44 -25.60 3.96
C VAL A 181 -16.67 -25.76 5.47
N ARG A 182 -16.11 -24.86 6.28
CA ARG A 182 -16.25 -24.90 7.74
C ARG A 182 -17.73 -24.77 8.16
N TYR A 183 -18.43 -23.80 7.60
CA TYR A 183 -19.81 -23.53 7.92
C TYR A 183 -20.73 -24.70 7.51
N ALA A 184 -20.60 -25.19 6.26
CA ALA A 184 -21.43 -26.26 5.74
C ALA A 184 -21.22 -27.60 6.49
N ARG A 185 -20.03 -27.86 7.04
CA ARG A 185 -19.77 -29.04 7.88
C ARG A 185 -20.39 -28.97 9.27
N MET A 186 -20.82 -27.80 9.73
CA MET A 186 -21.41 -27.59 11.05
C MET A 186 -22.92 -27.35 11.01
N HIS A 187 -23.47 -27.08 9.82
CA HIS A 187 -24.88 -26.70 9.67
C HIS A 187 -25.56 -27.62 8.64
N ALA A 188 -26.82 -27.95 8.94
CA ALA A 188 -27.66 -28.71 8.00
C ALA A 188 -28.30 -27.76 6.98
N PRO A 189 -28.51 -28.21 5.71
CA PRO A 189 -29.29 -27.43 4.73
C PRO A 189 -30.74 -27.17 5.21
N PRO A 190 -31.37 -26.05 4.80
CA PRO A 190 -30.81 -25.09 3.85
C PRO A 190 -29.70 -24.22 4.44
N ILE A 191 -28.62 -24.01 3.69
CA ILE A 191 -27.49 -23.18 4.07
C ILE A 191 -27.50 -21.92 3.22
N LYS A 192 -27.52 -20.75 3.85
CA LYS A 192 -27.31 -19.46 3.22
C LYS A 192 -26.28 -18.72 4.05
N VAL A 193 -25.08 -18.53 3.54
CA VAL A 193 -23.98 -17.90 4.28
C VAL A 193 -23.14 -17.02 3.39
N ILE A 194 -22.72 -15.88 3.92
CA ILE A 194 -21.59 -15.10 3.36
C ILE A 194 -20.43 -15.13 4.34
N ALA A 195 -19.24 -15.11 3.80
CA ALA A 195 -18.01 -14.96 4.57
C ALA A 195 -17.17 -13.86 3.96
N ALA A 196 -17.01 -12.75 4.68
CA ALA A 196 -16.11 -11.67 4.30
C ALA A 196 -14.84 -11.73 5.14
N GLY A 197 -13.71 -11.31 4.57
CA GLY A 197 -12.46 -11.32 5.31
C GLY A 197 -11.24 -11.01 4.46
N ARG A 198 -10.11 -10.89 5.14
CA ARG A 198 -8.80 -10.71 4.49
C ARG A 198 -8.36 -11.98 3.80
N THR A 199 -7.77 -11.81 2.64
CA THR A 199 -7.18 -12.87 1.81
C THR A 199 -5.80 -12.43 1.33
N TYR A 200 -4.96 -13.40 0.96
CA TYR A 200 -3.54 -13.16 0.74
C TYR A 200 -3.06 -13.88 -0.51
N ARG A 201 -2.38 -13.14 -1.41
CA ARG A 201 -1.77 -13.69 -2.63
C ARG A 201 -0.45 -12.99 -2.90
N VAL A 202 0.53 -13.71 -3.43
CA VAL A 202 1.82 -13.12 -3.81
C VAL A 202 1.64 -12.37 -5.13
N ASP A 203 0.99 -11.22 -5.06
CA ASP A 203 0.72 -10.35 -6.21
C ASP A 203 0.70 -8.88 -5.75
N SER A 204 1.22 -7.95 -6.58
CA SER A 204 1.29 -6.54 -6.22
C SER A 204 1.42 -5.66 -7.46
N ASP A 205 0.34 -4.96 -7.81
CA ASP A 205 0.31 -3.91 -8.84
C ASP A 205 -0.74 -2.83 -8.51
N ALA A 206 -1.12 -2.00 -9.47
CA ALA A 206 -2.15 -0.96 -9.26
C ALA A 206 -3.57 -1.52 -8.98
N THR A 207 -3.81 -2.79 -9.32
CA THR A 207 -5.09 -3.50 -9.20
C THR A 207 -5.04 -4.68 -8.25
N HIS A 208 -3.85 -5.07 -7.78
CA HIS A 208 -3.60 -6.18 -6.88
C HIS A 208 -2.76 -5.76 -5.67
N SER A 209 -3.11 -6.29 -4.50
CA SER A 209 -2.38 -6.12 -3.24
C SER A 209 -2.10 -7.49 -2.64
N PRO A 210 -0.94 -7.69 -1.99
CA PRO A 210 -0.65 -8.95 -1.29
C PRO A 210 -1.69 -9.34 -0.24
N MET A 211 -2.37 -8.35 0.33
CA MET A 211 -3.52 -8.51 1.18
C MET A 211 -4.68 -7.71 0.60
N PHE A 212 -5.84 -8.30 0.47
CA PHE A 212 -7.09 -7.66 0.06
C PHE A 212 -8.28 -8.30 0.78
N HIS A 213 -9.45 -7.69 0.68
CA HIS A 213 -10.66 -8.23 1.29
C HIS A 213 -11.55 -8.87 0.23
N GLN A 214 -12.08 -10.03 0.54
CA GLN A 214 -13.00 -10.76 -0.30
C GLN A 214 -14.28 -11.08 0.49
N VAL A 215 -15.41 -11.08 -0.18
CA VAL A 215 -16.65 -11.68 0.31
C VAL A 215 -17.02 -12.82 -0.62
N GLU A 216 -17.36 -13.94 -0.04
CA GLU A 216 -17.95 -15.09 -0.75
C GLU A 216 -19.28 -15.49 -0.14
N GLY A 217 -20.18 -15.95 -0.99
CA GLY A 217 -21.48 -16.44 -0.59
C GLY A 217 -21.68 -17.87 -1.05
N LEU A 218 -22.44 -18.63 -0.22
CA LEU A 218 -22.83 -19.99 -0.48
C LEU A 218 -24.32 -20.14 -0.16
N TRP A 219 -25.06 -20.75 -1.08
CA TRP A 219 -26.42 -21.22 -0.85
C TRP A 219 -26.52 -22.68 -1.26
N ILE A 220 -26.87 -23.55 -0.32
CA ILE A 220 -27.13 -25.00 -0.52
C ILE A 220 -28.56 -25.30 -0.13
N ASP A 221 -29.29 -25.94 -1.04
CA ASP A 221 -30.68 -26.40 -0.81
C ASP A 221 -30.98 -27.63 -1.69
N GLU A 222 -32.17 -28.17 -1.61
CA GLU A 222 -32.61 -29.27 -2.47
C GLU A 222 -33.01 -28.81 -3.87
N ASP A 223 -33.55 -27.59 -4.00
CA ASP A 223 -34.10 -27.06 -5.26
C ASP A 223 -33.61 -25.65 -5.53
N ILE A 224 -32.30 -25.52 -5.79
CA ILE A 224 -31.65 -24.27 -6.11
C ILE A 224 -30.91 -24.36 -7.47
N SER A 225 -30.96 -23.31 -8.26
CA SER A 225 -30.51 -23.34 -9.63
C SER A 225 -29.51 -22.23 -9.96
N PHE A 226 -28.89 -22.32 -11.15
CA PHE A 226 -28.08 -21.23 -11.69
C PHE A 226 -28.92 -19.96 -11.98
N ALA A 227 -30.23 -20.12 -12.20
CA ALA A 227 -31.13 -18.99 -12.37
C ALA A 227 -31.29 -18.19 -11.06
N ASP A 228 -31.33 -18.89 -9.92
CA ASP A 228 -31.38 -18.26 -8.59
C ASP A 228 -30.09 -17.50 -8.32
N LEU A 229 -28.92 -18.06 -8.64
CA LEU A 229 -27.65 -17.34 -8.58
C LEU A 229 -27.71 -16.03 -9.39
N LYS A 230 -28.22 -16.10 -10.64
CA LYS A 230 -28.35 -14.91 -11.51
C LYS A 230 -29.28 -13.86 -10.89
N GLY A 231 -30.39 -14.26 -10.34
CA GLY A 231 -31.35 -13.38 -9.66
C GLY A 231 -30.72 -12.71 -8.46
N VAL A 232 -30.27 -13.51 -7.50
CA VAL A 232 -29.68 -13.03 -6.23
C VAL A 232 -28.50 -12.08 -6.48
N TYR A 233 -27.59 -12.45 -7.36
CA TYR A 233 -26.41 -11.63 -7.58
C TYR A 233 -26.69 -10.34 -8.37
N THR A 234 -27.63 -10.39 -9.33
CA THR A 234 -28.09 -9.18 -10.06
C THR A 234 -28.77 -8.19 -9.11
N ASP A 235 -29.64 -8.68 -8.23
CA ASP A 235 -30.32 -7.83 -7.25
C ASP A 235 -29.36 -7.29 -6.20
N PHE A 236 -28.37 -8.08 -5.78
CA PHE A 236 -27.26 -7.59 -4.96
C PHE A 236 -26.56 -6.40 -5.60
N LEU A 237 -26.17 -6.48 -6.87
CA LEU A 237 -25.48 -5.39 -7.56
C LEU A 237 -26.36 -4.13 -7.67
N ARG A 238 -27.65 -4.28 -7.97
CA ARG A 238 -28.59 -3.15 -8.00
C ARG A 238 -28.72 -2.47 -6.64
N CYS A 239 -28.90 -3.25 -5.58
CA CYS A 239 -28.95 -2.74 -4.21
C CYS A 239 -27.63 -2.10 -3.78
N PHE A 240 -26.49 -2.70 -4.14
CA PHE A 240 -25.18 -2.20 -3.75
C PHE A 240 -24.85 -0.87 -4.42
N PHE A 241 -25.08 -0.75 -5.74
CA PHE A 241 -24.83 0.48 -6.50
C PHE A 241 -25.98 1.47 -6.49
N GLU A 242 -27.12 1.12 -5.86
CA GLU A 242 -28.30 1.99 -5.75
C GLU A 242 -28.80 2.47 -7.12
N THR A 243 -28.83 1.57 -8.11
CA THR A 243 -29.26 1.89 -9.46
C THR A 243 -29.89 0.70 -10.17
N ASP A 244 -30.95 0.97 -10.91
CA ASP A 244 -31.54 0.03 -11.86
C ASP A 244 -30.84 0.11 -13.23
N GLY A 245 -30.04 1.14 -13.44
CA GLY A 245 -29.33 1.42 -14.68
C GLY A 245 -28.02 0.65 -14.83
N LEU A 246 -28.05 -0.69 -14.61
CA LEU A 246 -26.92 -1.57 -14.85
C LEU A 246 -27.37 -2.85 -15.58
N GLU A 247 -26.50 -3.34 -16.44
CA GLU A 247 -26.64 -4.63 -17.11
C GLU A 247 -25.63 -5.62 -16.50
N VAL A 248 -26.07 -6.86 -16.31
CA VAL A 248 -25.25 -7.95 -15.78
C VAL A 248 -25.21 -9.08 -16.79
N ARG A 249 -24.03 -9.59 -17.06
CA ARG A 249 -23.86 -10.78 -17.89
C ARG A 249 -22.99 -11.82 -17.18
N PHE A 250 -23.29 -13.08 -17.44
CA PHE A 250 -22.54 -14.22 -16.97
C PHE A 250 -21.79 -14.83 -18.16
N ARG A 251 -20.47 -14.79 -18.11
CA ARG A 251 -19.61 -15.41 -19.13
C ARG A 251 -19.15 -16.78 -18.64
N PRO A 252 -19.19 -17.83 -19.47
CA PRO A 252 -18.61 -19.11 -19.10
C PRO A 252 -17.16 -18.95 -18.66
N SER A 253 -16.82 -19.62 -17.56
CA SER A 253 -15.46 -19.67 -17.00
C SER A 253 -15.17 -21.05 -16.42
N PHE A 254 -14.03 -21.20 -15.78
CA PHE A 254 -13.65 -22.42 -15.11
C PHE A 254 -13.10 -22.14 -13.72
N PHE A 255 -13.72 -22.77 -12.71
CA PHE A 255 -13.19 -22.86 -11.36
C PHE A 255 -13.31 -24.30 -10.87
N PRO A 256 -12.31 -24.86 -10.15
CA PRO A 256 -12.35 -26.26 -9.75
C PRO A 256 -13.49 -26.61 -8.80
N PHE A 257 -14.01 -25.63 -8.07
CA PHE A 257 -15.04 -25.78 -7.05
C PHE A 257 -16.47 -25.53 -7.56
N THR A 258 -16.65 -25.15 -8.84
CA THR A 258 -17.99 -24.93 -9.45
C THR A 258 -18.09 -25.55 -10.83
N GLU A 259 -19.31 -26.04 -11.17
CA GLU A 259 -19.65 -26.59 -12.48
C GLU A 259 -21.17 -26.51 -12.70
N PRO A 260 -21.66 -25.64 -13.63
CA PRO A 260 -20.90 -24.71 -14.46
C PRO A 260 -20.36 -23.52 -13.66
N SER A 261 -19.24 -22.95 -14.16
CA SER A 261 -18.63 -21.74 -13.64
C SER A 261 -18.91 -20.55 -14.54
N ALA A 262 -18.98 -19.36 -13.95
CA ALA A 262 -19.13 -18.12 -14.70
C ALA A 262 -18.35 -16.98 -14.04
N GLU A 263 -17.83 -16.11 -14.87
CA GLU A 263 -17.45 -14.75 -14.47
C GLU A 263 -18.61 -13.81 -14.64
N ILE A 264 -18.80 -12.91 -13.69
CA ILE A 264 -19.88 -11.94 -13.70
C ILE A 264 -19.31 -10.57 -14.03
N ASP A 265 -19.77 -10.04 -15.16
CA ASP A 265 -19.48 -8.68 -15.57
C ASP A 265 -20.72 -7.81 -15.38
N MET A 266 -20.48 -6.54 -15.03
CA MET A 266 -21.52 -5.52 -15.03
C MET A 266 -21.13 -4.33 -15.90
N MET A 267 -22.14 -3.60 -16.40
CA MET A 267 -21.98 -2.38 -17.17
C MET A 267 -23.02 -1.35 -16.72
N PHE A 268 -22.59 -0.13 -16.47
CA PHE A 268 -23.50 0.97 -16.20
C PHE A 268 -24.12 1.49 -17.52
N THR A 269 -25.42 1.70 -17.51
CA THR A 269 -26.15 2.29 -18.67
C THR A 269 -26.07 3.82 -18.71
N ALA A 270 -25.55 4.45 -17.62
CA ALA A 270 -25.36 5.90 -17.50
C ALA A 270 -24.09 6.21 -16.67
N GLY A 271 -23.67 7.47 -16.68
CA GLY A 271 -22.54 7.96 -15.88
C GLY A 271 -21.16 7.74 -16.53
N PRO A 272 -20.06 7.98 -15.77
CA PRO A 272 -18.68 7.95 -16.30
C PRO A 272 -18.25 6.60 -16.86
N ASN A 273 -18.78 5.51 -16.32
CA ASN A 273 -18.47 4.12 -16.71
C ASN A 273 -19.47 3.53 -17.71
N LYS A 274 -20.33 4.37 -18.31
CA LYS A 274 -21.31 3.93 -19.29
C LYS A 274 -20.68 3.12 -20.42
N GLY A 275 -21.26 1.98 -20.74
CA GLY A 275 -20.86 1.13 -21.87
C GLY A 275 -19.60 0.30 -21.63
N LYS A 276 -18.96 0.39 -20.47
CA LYS A 276 -17.78 -0.43 -20.12
C LYS A 276 -18.21 -1.64 -19.31
N TRP A 277 -17.85 -2.82 -19.80
CA TRP A 277 -17.99 -4.06 -19.04
C TRP A 277 -16.87 -4.17 -18.01
N LEU A 278 -17.25 -4.39 -16.78
CA LEU A 278 -16.35 -4.51 -15.63
C LEU A 278 -16.58 -5.88 -14.99
N GLU A 279 -15.54 -6.69 -14.93
CA GLU A 279 -15.56 -7.95 -14.19
C GLU A 279 -15.63 -7.65 -12.69
N ILE A 280 -16.58 -8.30 -12.01
CA ILE A 280 -16.90 -8.06 -10.60
C ILE A 280 -16.69 -9.29 -9.74
N SER A 281 -16.97 -10.49 -10.26
CA SER A 281 -17.06 -11.70 -9.46
C SER A 281 -16.84 -12.96 -10.28
N GLY A 282 -16.36 -14.01 -9.63
CA GLY A 282 -16.51 -15.39 -10.08
C GLY A 282 -17.67 -16.05 -9.35
N ALA A 283 -18.40 -16.92 -10.03
CA ALA A 283 -19.55 -17.64 -9.45
C ALA A 283 -19.80 -18.96 -10.19
N GLY A 284 -20.67 -19.79 -9.64
CA GLY A 284 -21.12 -21.01 -10.31
C GLY A 284 -21.94 -21.91 -9.40
N GLN A 285 -22.43 -23.01 -9.99
CA GLN A 285 -23.01 -24.09 -9.17
C GLN A 285 -21.90 -24.86 -8.46
N VAL A 286 -22.13 -25.18 -7.21
CA VAL A 286 -21.14 -25.89 -6.39
C VAL A 286 -20.88 -27.30 -6.96
N HIS A 287 -19.62 -27.61 -7.22
CA HIS A 287 -19.24 -28.90 -7.78
C HIS A 287 -19.67 -30.06 -6.85
N PRO A 288 -20.21 -31.18 -7.37
CA PRO A 288 -20.66 -32.30 -6.55
C PRO A 288 -19.61 -32.87 -5.57
N THR A 289 -18.34 -32.83 -5.95
CA THR A 289 -17.25 -33.21 -5.04
C THR A 289 -17.13 -32.29 -3.84
N VAL A 290 -17.38 -30.98 -4.01
CA VAL A 290 -17.37 -30.01 -2.92
C VAL A 290 -18.56 -30.25 -1.99
N VAL A 291 -19.74 -30.52 -2.53
CA VAL A 291 -20.93 -30.89 -1.75
C VAL A 291 -20.65 -32.13 -0.89
N ARG A 292 -19.98 -33.17 -1.45
CA ARG A 292 -19.54 -34.34 -0.67
C ARG A 292 -18.53 -33.95 0.41
N ASN A 293 -17.62 -33.07 0.14
CA ASN A 293 -16.63 -32.58 1.13
C ASN A 293 -17.26 -31.76 2.26
N PHE A 294 -18.42 -31.16 2.01
CA PHE A 294 -19.25 -30.58 3.09
C PHE A 294 -19.87 -31.64 3.99
N GLY A 295 -19.90 -32.93 3.57
CA GLY A 295 -20.56 -34.02 4.26
C GLY A 295 -22.03 -34.18 3.85
N LEU A 296 -22.41 -33.62 2.72
CA LEU A 296 -23.76 -33.64 2.17
C LEU A 296 -23.88 -34.60 0.99
N ASP A 297 -25.09 -35.07 0.71
CA ASP A 297 -25.38 -35.93 -0.44
C ASP A 297 -25.57 -35.04 -1.70
N PRO A 298 -24.71 -35.14 -2.72
CA PRO A 298 -24.83 -34.33 -3.93
C PRO A 298 -25.96 -34.75 -4.86
N GLU A 299 -26.59 -35.91 -4.63
CA GLU A 299 -27.81 -36.32 -5.37
C GLU A 299 -29.07 -35.65 -4.79
N ARG A 300 -28.99 -35.17 -3.55
CA ARG A 300 -30.09 -34.50 -2.86
C ARG A 300 -29.89 -32.97 -2.79
N TYR A 301 -28.65 -32.52 -2.57
CA TYR A 301 -28.36 -31.10 -2.35
C TYR A 301 -27.53 -30.52 -3.49
N ILE A 302 -28.00 -29.40 -3.93
CA ILE A 302 -27.33 -28.59 -4.94
C ILE A 302 -27.14 -27.16 -4.40
N GLY A 303 -26.27 -26.38 -4.97
CA GLY A 303 -26.11 -25.01 -4.56
C GLY A 303 -25.32 -24.16 -5.53
N PHE A 304 -25.20 -22.89 -5.18
CA PHE A 304 -24.35 -21.97 -5.87
C PHE A 304 -23.41 -21.24 -4.91
N ALA A 305 -22.30 -20.79 -5.45
CA ALA A 305 -21.36 -19.93 -4.76
C ALA A 305 -20.92 -18.75 -5.65
N PHE A 306 -20.51 -17.67 -5.01
CA PHE A 306 -19.92 -16.50 -5.67
C PHE A 306 -18.84 -15.88 -4.80
N GLY A 307 -17.91 -15.12 -5.43
CA GLY A 307 -16.84 -14.42 -4.70
C GLY A 307 -16.49 -13.09 -5.37
N SER A 308 -16.42 -12.03 -4.56
CA SER A 308 -16.10 -10.67 -5.00
C SER A 308 -15.04 -10.01 -4.14
N GLY A 309 -14.11 -9.29 -4.76
CA GLY A 309 -13.18 -8.41 -4.04
C GLY A 309 -13.88 -7.15 -3.52
N LEU A 310 -13.79 -6.89 -2.20
CA LEU A 310 -14.42 -5.71 -1.60
C LEU A 310 -13.77 -4.40 -2.08
N GLU A 311 -12.46 -4.39 -2.28
CA GLU A 311 -11.76 -3.26 -2.89
C GLU A 311 -12.27 -2.96 -4.29
N ARG A 312 -12.51 -4.00 -5.10
CA ARG A 312 -13.03 -3.85 -6.47
C ARG A 312 -14.40 -3.18 -6.46
N LEU A 313 -15.30 -3.63 -5.60
CA LEU A 313 -16.61 -3.03 -5.41
C LEU A 313 -16.50 -1.58 -4.93
N THR A 314 -15.58 -1.31 -3.98
CA THR A 314 -15.32 0.03 -3.43
C THR A 314 -14.76 0.97 -4.49
N MET A 315 -13.77 0.54 -5.27
CA MET A 315 -13.18 1.30 -6.37
C MET A 315 -14.24 1.74 -7.38
N ILE A 316 -15.08 0.81 -7.79
CA ILE A 316 -16.13 1.09 -8.79
C ILE A 316 -17.19 2.04 -8.22
N ARG A 317 -17.62 1.84 -6.96
CA ARG A 317 -18.62 2.70 -6.30
C ARG A 317 -18.14 4.14 -6.15
N HIS A 318 -16.86 4.33 -5.84
CA HIS A 318 -16.29 5.64 -5.53
C HIS A 318 -15.44 6.25 -6.66
N GLY A 319 -15.27 5.55 -7.79
CA GLY A 319 -14.47 6.04 -8.92
C GLY A 319 -12.98 6.13 -8.59
N VAL A 320 -12.45 5.20 -7.79
CA VAL A 320 -11.03 5.11 -7.45
C VAL A 320 -10.34 4.17 -8.43
N ASP A 321 -9.28 4.61 -9.08
CA ASP A 321 -8.60 3.85 -10.14
C ASP A 321 -7.38 3.05 -9.62
N ASP A 322 -6.87 3.37 -8.44
CA ASP A 322 -5.70 2.72 -7.83
C ASP A 322 -6.04 2.15 -6.45
N LEU A 323 -5.98 0.83 -6.33
CA LEU A 323 -6.30 0.09 -5.11
C LEU A 323 -5.36 0.45 -3.94
N ARG A 324 -4.09 0.79 -4.23
CA ARG A 324 -3.08 1.09 -3.21
C ARG A 324 -3.47 2.27 -2.33
N LEU A 325 -4.24 3.22 -2.85
CA LEU A 325 -4.75 4.38 -2.11
C LEU A 325 -5.53 3.99 -0.85
N PHE A 326 -6.19 2.82 -0.84
CA PHE A 326 -6.90 2.34 0.34
C PHE A 326 -5.95 1.89 1.46
N PHE A 327 -4.68 1.61 1.16
CA PHE A 327 -3.71 1.06 2.11
C PHE A 327 -2.59 2.02 2.50
N GLU A 328 -2.41 3.13 1.76
CA GLU A 328 -1.34 4.12 2.01
C GLU A 328 -1.58 4.97 3.27
N GLY A 329 -2.80 5.01 3.80
CA GLY A 329 -3.12 5.77 5.01
C GLY A 329 -3.11 7.29 4.83
N ASP A 330 -3.17 7.80 3.60
CA ASP A 330 -3.24 9.25 3.34
C ASP A 330 -4.58 9.81 3.84
N LEU A 331 -4.53 10.62 4.89
CA LEU A 331 -5.72 11.23 5.50
C LEU A 331 -6.49 12.13 4.53
N ARG A 332 -5.83 12.78 3.58
CA ARG A 332 -6.48 13.63 2.57
C ARG A 332 -7.33 12.80 1.62
N PHE A 333 -6.86 11.58 1.30
CA PHE A 333 -7.65 10.63 0.53
C PHE A 333 -8.83 10.11 1.37
N LEU A 334 -8.59 9.63 2.58
CA LEU A 334 -9.60 9.03 3.44
C LEU A 334 -10.70 10.01 3.87
N GLN A 335 -10.37 11.29 4.06
CA GLN A 335 -11.35 12.33 4.41
C GLN A 335 -12.42 12.58 3.33
N GLN A 336 -12.20 12.17 2.08
CA GLN A 336 -13.17 12.30 1.00
C GLN A 336 -14.37 11.37 1.16
N PHE A 337 -14.29 10.37 2.03
CA PHE A 337 -15.33 9.36 2.26
C PHE A 337 -16.10 9.56 3.58
N ASN A 338 -15.91 10.68 4.26
CA ASN A 338 -16.57 11.01 5.53
C ASN A 338 -18.02 11.52 5.33
#